data_b7eb52c607818a5874d72758532002d3
#
_entry.id   b7eb52c607818a5874d72758532002d3
#
_cell.length_a   1.000
_cell.length_b   1.000
_cell.length_c   1.000
_cell.angle_alpha   90.00
_cell.angle_beta   90.00
_cell.angle_gamma   90.00
#
_symmetry.space_group_name_H-M   'P 1'
#
loop_
_entity.id
_entity.type
_entity.pdbx_description
1 polymer ?
#
loop_
_entity_poly.entity_id
_entity_poly.type
_entity_poly.pdbx_seq_one_letter_code
_entity_poly.pdbx_strand_id
1 'polypeptide(L)'
;MNILMINATMKKGKSYTIGRALIDRIAREDDQVQEIFLPKDMPEFCRGCARCIREGEEHCPDYLIYLKRITGMIDEADLLIFTTPVFVYHTSGQMKALLDHYGYRWMVHRPEGSMFRKQAVCIATAAGAGMRSAIRDIRDSQIGRAHV
;
A
#
# COMPACT_ATOMS: atom_id res chain seq x y z
N MET A 1 -2.94 -1.10 -18.83
CA MET A 1 -3.18 -0.74 -17.41
C MET A 1 -1.94 -1.07 -16.59
N ASN A 2 -1.59 -0.23 -15.64
CA ASN A 2 -0.50 -0.49 -14.69
C ASN A 2 -1.09 -1.04 -13.39
N ILE A 3 -0.70 -2.26 -13.03
CA ILE A 3 -1.17 -2.96 -11.81
C ILE A 3 0.00 -3.06 -10.84
N LEU A 4 -0.18 -2.57 -9.61
CA LEU A 4 0.78 -2.74 -8.53
C LEU A 4 0.19 -3.60 -7.43
N MET A 5 0.82 -4.74 -7.16
CA MET A 5 0.48 -5.60 -6.02
C MET A 5 1.46 -5.36 -4.87
N ILE A 6 0.90 -4.95 -3.74
CA ILE A 6 1.64 -4.61 -2.52
C ILE A 6 1.43 -5.72 -1.50
N ASN A 7 2.48 -6.50 -1.25
CA ASN A 7 2.44 -7.66 -0.37
C ASN A 7 2.96 -7.31 1.02
N ALA A 8 2.14 -7.52 2.03
CA ALA A 8 2.46 -7.23 3.43
C ALA A 8 3.52 -8.17 4.04
N THR A 9 3.80 -9.30 3.41
CA THR A 9 4.76 -10.31 3.91
C THR A 9 5.59 -10.89 2.77
N MET A 10 6.76 -11.45 3.11
CA MET A 10 7.61 -12.17 2.15
C MET A 10 7.04 -13.52 1.73
N LYS A 11 6.18 -14.11 2.57
CA LYS A 11 5.62 -15.43 2.30
C LYS A 11 4.55 -15.33 1.23
N LYS A 12 4.73 -16.07 0.14
CA LYS A 12 3.72 -16.25 -0.91
C LYS A 12 2.62 -17.22 -0.46
N GLY A 13 1.91 -16.83 0.60
CA GLY A 13 0.82 -17.59 1.19
C GLY A 13 -0.55 -17.29 0.56
N LYS A 14 -1.64 -17.59 1.29
CA LYS A 14 -3.02 -17.48 0.76
C LYS A 14 -3.39 -16.10 0.25
N SER A 15 -3.06 -15.02 0.98
CA SER A 15 -3.36 -13.65 0.53
C SER A 15 -2.66 -13.32 -0.79
N TYR A 16 -1.37 -13.68 -0.92
CA TYR A 16 -0.62 -13.55 -2.17
C TYR A 16 -1.25 -14.34 -3.31
N THR A 17 -1.57 -15.63 -3.07
CA THR A 17 -2.17 -16.50 -4.09
C THR A 17 -3.49 -15.96 -4.60
N ILE A 18 -4.34 -15.41 -3.72
CA ILE A 18 -5.61 -14.79 -4.12
C ILE A 18 -5.34 -13.53 -4.94
N GLY A 19 -4.37 -12.70 -4.55
CA GLY A 19 -3.96 -11.51 -5.30
C GLY A 19 -3.48 -11.87 -6.72
N ARG A 20 -2.64 -12.90 -6.85
CA ARG A 20 -2.20 -13.40 -8.16
C ARG A 20 -3.35 -13.94 -9.00
N ALA A 21 -4.24 -14.74 -8.41
CA ALA A 21 -5.40 -15.27 -9.12
C ALA A 21 -6.35 -14.15 -9.61
N LEU A 22 -6.46 -13.04 -8.87
CA LEU A 22 -7.19 -11.87 -9.32
C LEU A 22 -6.49 -11.25 -10.54
N ILE A 23 -5.18 -11.01 -10.46
CA ILE A 23 -4.40 -10.44 -11.56
C ILE A 23 -4.52 -11.31 -12.81
N ASP A 24 -4.34 -12.62 -12.68
CA ASP A 24 -4.39 -13.57 -13.80
C ASP A 24 -5.76 -13.59 -14.51
N ARG A 25 -6.82 -13.14 -13.83
CA ARG A 25 -8.18 -13.03 -14.41
C ARG A 25 -8.46 -11.69 -15.07
N ILE A 26 -7.82 -10.61 -14.61
CA ILE A 26 -8.17 -9.24 -15.06
C ILE A 26 -7.12 -8.63 -15.96
N ALA A 27 -5.85 -9.03 -15.83
CA ALA A 27 -4.76 -8.49 -16.62
C ALA A 27 -4.85 -8.95 -18.08
N ARG A 28 -4.57 -8.04 -19.01
CA ARG A 28 -4.46 -8.28 -20.43
C ARG A 28 -3.00 -8.37 -20.83
N GLU A 29 -2.72 -8.84 -22.06
CA GLU A 29 -1.35 -9.01 -22.55
C GLU A 29 -0.51 -7.72 -22.52
N ASP A 30 -1.14 -6.56 -22.75
CA ASP A 30 -0.50 -5.24 -22.73
C ASP A 30 -0.39 -4.60 -21.35
N ASP A 31 -0.93 -5.22 -20.30
CA ASP A 31 -0.91 -4.66 -18.96
C ASP A 31 0.45 -4.89 -18.27
N GLN A 32 0.92 -3.87 -17.56
CA GLN A 32 2.15 -3.96 -16.77
C GLN A 32 1.81 -4.37 -15.34
N VAL A 33 2.39 -5.46 -14.87
CA VAL A 33 2.18 -5.97 -13.51
C VAL A 33 3.48 -5.87 -12.72
N GLN A 34 3.44 -5.14 -11.61
CA GLN A 34 4.55 -4.99 -10.69
C GLN A 34 4.18 -5.51 -9.31
N GLU A 35 5.15 -6.05 -8.58
CA GLU A 35 4.97 -6.56 -7.23
C GLU A 35 6.03 -5.99 -6.30
N ILE A 36 5.62 -5.60 -5.10
CA ILE A 36 6.53 -5.27 -4.00
C ILE A 36 6.20 -6.11 -2.76
N PHE A 37 7.23 -6.40 -2.00
CA PHE A 37 7.14 -7.15 -0.74
C PHE A 37 7.66 -6.25 0.37
N LEU A 38 6.77 -5.69 1.17
CA LEU A 38 7.09 -4.64 2.13
C LEU A 38 8.24 -4.96 3.08
N PRO A 39 8.37 -6.18 3.67
CA PRO A 39 9.49 -6.49 4.54
C PRO A 39 10.87 -6.39 3.87
N LYS A 40 10.93 -6.57 2.54
CA LYS A 40 12.16 -6.43 1.75
C LYS A 40 12.30 -5.04 1.16
N ASP A 41 11.22 -4.53 0.56
CA ASP A 41 11.23 -3.31 -0.23
C ASP A 41 11.14 -2.04 0.64
N MET A 42 10.62 -2.17 1.86
CA MET A 42 10.51 -1.10 2.85
C MET A 42 10.55 -1.70 4.28
N PRO A 43 11.74 -2.02 4.82
CA PRO A 43 11.88 -2.69 6.11
C PRO A 43 11.63 -1.78 7.32
N GLU A 44 11.77 -0.46 7.17
CA GLU A 44 11.73 0.48 8.28
C GLU A 44 10.32 1.00 8.59
N PHE A 45 10.12 1.35 9.85
CA PHE A 45 8.90 2.01 10.33
C PHE A 45 9.05 3.53 10.28
N CYS A 46 7.93 4.23 10.10
CA CYS A 46 7.91 5.68 10.19
C CYS A 46 8.38 6.14 11.57
N ARG A 47 9.38 7.05 11.61
CA ARG A 47 9.97 7.57 12.84
C ARG A 47 9.15 8.66 13.52
N GLY A 48 8.04 9.09 12.91
CA GLY A 48 7.19 10.14 13.44
C GLY A 48 7.84 11.54 13.50
N CYS A 49 8.91 11.79 12.74
CA CYS A 49 9.65 13.05 12.76
C CYS A 49 8.88 14.23 12.14
N ALA A 50 7.78 13.96 11.44
CA ALA A 50 6.91 14.93 10.78
C ALA A 50 7.60 15.86 9.75
N ARG A 51 8.81 15.54 9.29
CA ARG A 51 9.51 16.34 8.27
C ARG A 51 8.77 16.36 6.94
N CYS A 52 8.23 15.24 6.50
CA CYS A 52 7.41 15.14 5.29
C CYS A 52 6.15 16.04 5.35
N ILE A 53 5.63 16.32 6.55
CA ILE A 53 4.48 17.22 6.74
C ILE A 53 4.90 18.69 6.64
N ARG A 54 6.02 19.05 7.29
CA ARG A 54 6.46 20.45 7.41
C ARG A 54 7.28 20.93 6.22
N GLU A 55 8.12 20.05 5.66
CA GLU A 55 9.18 20.45 4.71
C GLU A 55 8.93 19.87 3.31
N GLY A 56 8.11 18.82 3.19
CA GLY A 56 7.86 18.08 1.96
C GLY A 56 8.27 16.63 2.05
N GLU A 57 7.68 15.79 1.21
CA GLU A 57 7.90 14.33 1.26
C GLU A 57 9.36 13.94 1.03
N GLU A 58 10.08 14.69 0.22
CA GLU A 58 11.49 14.49 -0.12
C GLU A 58 12.42 14.65 1.08
N HIS A 59 11.95 15.28 2.16
CA HIS A 59 12.70 15.45 3.42
C HIS A 59 12.48 14.29 4.40
N CYS A 60 11.66 13.29 4.05
CA CYS A 60 11.59 12.07 4.84
C CYS A 60 12.94 11.35 4.82
N PRO A 61 13.48 10.91 5.99
CA PRO A 61 14.76 10.18 6.02
C PRO A 61 14.79 8.93 5.13
N ASP A 62 13.64 8.32 4.90
CA ASP A 62 13.50 7.09 4.14
C ASP A 62 13.18 7.35 2.65
N TYR A 63 13.07 8.62 2.24
CA TYR A 63 12.64 8.99 0.90
C TYR A 63 13.57 8.45 -0.20
N LEU A 64 14.83 8.77 -0.15
CA LEU A 64 15.81 8.35 -1.18
C LEU A 64 16.14 6.87 -1.10
N ILE A 65 15.92 6.23 0.05
CA ILE A 65 16.25 4.82 0.25
C ILE A 65 15.24 3.93 -0.45
N TYR A 66 13.93 4.16 -0.26
CA TYR A 66 12.88 3.34 -0.88
C TYR A 66 11.58 4.08 -1.18
N LEU A 67 11.20 5.14 -0.45
CA LEU A 67 9.88 5.75 -0.64
C LEU A 67 9.74 6.40 -2.01
N LYS A 68 10.77 7.05 -2.54
CA LYS A 68 10.74 7.66 -3.88
C LYS A 68 10.33 6.65 -4.95
N ARG A 69 10.93 5.44 -4.90
CA ARG A 69 10.60 4.35 -5.83
C ARG A 69 9.17 3.84 -5.61
N ILE A 70 8.82 3.54 -4.37
CA ILE A 70 7.49 2.99 -4.05
C ILE A 70 6.40 4.00 -4.37
N THR A 71 6.60 5.28 -4.06
CA THR A 71 5.68 6.37 -4.38
C THR A 71 5.47 6.48 -5.89
N GLY A 72 6.55 6.47 -6.67
CA GLY A 72 6.46 6.48 -8.13
C GLY A 72 5.61 5.31 -8.66
N MET A 73 5.86 4.08 -8.18
CA MET A 73 5.08 2.91 -8.56
C MET A 73 3.60 3.05 -8.18
N ILE A 74 3.31 3.59 -6.99
CA ILE A 74 1.93 3.85 -6.55
C ILE A 74 1.27 4.91 -7.43
N ASP A 75 1.97 6.00 -7.73
CA ASP A 75 1.43 7.12 -8.49
C ASP A 75 1.22 6.78 -9.98
N GLU A 76 2.01 5.87 -10.54
CA GLU A 76 1.86 5.36 -11.90
C GLU A 76 0.82 4.25 -12.06
N ALA A 77 0.48 3.55 -10.97
CA ALA A 77 -0.49 2.45 -11.04
C ALA A 77 -1.92 2.94 -11.30
N ASP A 78 -2.66 2.22 -12.13
CA ASP A 78 -4.11 2.38 -12.32
C ASP A 78 -4.89 1.55 -11.29
N LEU A 79 -4.35 0.39 -10.93
CA LEU A 79 -4.92 -0.52 -9.94
C LEU A 79 -3.90 -0.88 -8.87
N LEU A 80 -4.27 -0.64 -7.61
CA LEU A 80 -3.51 -1.07 -6.43
C LEU A 80 -4.16 -2.31 -5.82
N ILE A 81 -3.38 -3.36 -5.60
CA ILE A 81 -3.85 -4.59 -4.94
C ILE A 81 -3.04 -4.76 -3.65
N PHE A 82 -3.69 -4.56 -2.52
CA PHE A 82 -3.09 -4.77 -1.20
C PHE A 82 -3.38 -6.19 -0.71
N THR A 83 -2.35 -6.95 -0.38
CA THR A 83 -2.51 -8.29 0.19
C THR A 83 -1.91 -8.34 1.58
N THR A 84 -2.68 -8.78 2.57
CA THR A 84 -2.22 -8.89 3.96
C THR A 84 -2.80 -10.12 4.65
N PRO A 85 -2.00 -10.87 5.42
CA PRO A 85 -2.57 -11.73 6.45
C PRO A 85 -3.10 -10.86 7.59
N VAL A 86 -4.05 -11.38 8.34
CA VAL A 86 -4.49 -10.76 9.59
C VAL A 86 -3.51 -11.12 10.69
N PHE A 87 -2.92 -10.11 11.32
CA PHE A 87 -2.11 -10.24 12.53
C PHE A 87 -2.78 -9.49 13.67
N VAL A 88 -3.11 -10.23 14.76
CA VAL A 88 -3.76 -9.68 15.95
C VAL A 88 -4.97 -8.79 15.57
N TYR A 89 -5.89 -9.35 14.78
CA TYR A 89 -7.13 -8.70 14.29
C TYR A 89 -6.97 -7.53 13.31
N HIS A 90 -5.76 -7.11 12.97
CA HIS A 90 -5.47 -5.97 12.11
C HIS A 90 -4.56 -6.36 10.92
N THR A 91 -4.25 -5.39 10.08
CA THR A 91 -3.24 -5.57 9.03
C THR A 91 -1.86 -5.81 9.64
N SER A 92 -0.92 -6.35 8.86
CA SER A 92 0.46 -6.58 9.36
C SER A 92 1.17 -5.26 9.68
N GLY A 93 2.16 -5.33 10.57
CA GLY A 93 2.98 -4.16 10.93
C GLY A 93 3.65 -3.51 9.74
N GLN A 94 4.14 -4.27 8.76
CA GLN A 94 4.76 -3.74 7.55
C GLN A 94 3.77 -3.00 6.66
N MET A 95 2.54 -3.51 6.52
CA MET A 95 1.49 -2.78 5.80
C MET A 95 1.16 -1.47 6.51
N LYS A 96 1.03 -1.50 7.84
CA LYS A 96 0.80 -0.29 8.63
C LYS A 96 1.97 0.69 8.51
N ALA A 97 3.20 0.21 8.50
CA ALA A 97 4.39 1.05 8.29
C ALA A 97 4.34 1.80 6.95
N LEU A 98 3.92 1.13 5.87
CA LEU A 98 3.71 1.80 4.58
C LEU A 98 2.66 2.90 4.71
N LEU A 99 1.50 2.61 5.28
CA LEU A 99 0.42 3.58 5.44
C LEU A 99 0.85 4.78 6.29
N ASP A 100 1.63 4.55 7.35
CA ASP A 100 2.15 5.62 8.21
C ASP A 100 3.11 6.56 7.47
N HIS A 101 3.92 6.06 6.54
CA HIS A 101 4.80 6.89 5.73
C HIS A 101 4.03 7.85 4.80
N TYR A 102 2.76 7.56 4.48
CA TYR A 102 1.92 8.43 3.66
C TYR A 102 1.01 9.35 4.46
N GLY A 103 1.22 9.44 5.78
CA GLY A 103 0.47 10.35 6.65
C GLY A 103 0.46 11.80 6.16
N TYR A 104 1.50 12.26 5.49
CA TYR A 104 1.57 13.61 4.92
C TYR A 104 0.54 13.86 3.81
N ARG A 105 0.20 12.85 3.01
CA ARG A 105 -0.85 12.97 1.98
C ARG A 105 -2.23 13.09 2.60
N TRP A 106 -2.43 12.43 3.73
CA TRP A 106 -3.70 12.35 4.42
C TRP A 106 -3.92 13.50 5.42
N MET A 107 -2.94 13.70 6.34
CA MET A 107 -3.10 14.64 7.46
C MET A 107 -3.11 16.10 7.04
N VAL A 108 -2.40 16.46 5.99
CA VAL A 108 -2.32 17.84 5.50
C VAL A 108 -3.02 18.06 4.17
N HIS A 109 -3.86 17.13 3.78
CA HIS A 109 -4.69 17.21 2.56
C HIS A 109 -3.88 17.53 1.31
N ARG A 110 -2.77 16.83 1.08
CA ARG A 110 -1.95 16.92 -0.13
C ARG A 110 -2.02 15.63 -0.95
N PRO A 111 -3.19 15.26 -1.48
CA PRO A 111 -3.31 14.07 -2.30
C PRO A 111 -2.61 14.25 -3.63
N GLU A 112 -2.02 13.18 -4.14
CA GLU A 112 -1.57 13.13 -5.53
C GLU A 112 -2.79 13.04 -6.46
N GLY A 113 -2.82 13.89 -7.51
CA GLY A 113 -3.97 13.97 -8.42
C GLY A 113 -4.34 12.65 -9.10
N SER A 114 -3.37 11.78 -9.36
CA SER A 114 -3.59 10.46 -9.93
C SER A 114 -4.45 9.56 -9.03
N MET A 115 -4.43 9.77 -7.71
CA MET A 115 -5.17 8.95 -6.74
C MET A 115 -6.69 8.99 -6.91
N PHE A 116 -7.23 10.08 -7.46
CA PHE A 116 -8.68 10.21 -7.71
C PHE A 116 -9.20 9.30 -8.82
N ARG A 117 -8.33 8.77 -9.67
CA ARG A 117 -8.69 7.87 -10.79
C ARG A 117 -8.31 6.42 -10.52
N LYS A 118 -7.55 6.15 -9.45
CA LYS A 118 -7.09 4.80 -9.12
C LYS A 118 -8.20 3.96 -8.52
N GLN A 119 -8.13 2.69 -8.83
CA GLN A 119 -8.89 1.67 -8.12
C GLN A 119 -7.99 0.95 -7.11
N ALA A 120 -8.56 0.51 -6.00
CA ALA A 120 -7.84 -0.25 -5.00
C ALA A 120 -8.65 -1.47 -4.56
N VAL A 121 -7.97 -2.59 -4.45
CA VAL A 121 -8.51 -3.85 -3.93
C VAL A 121 -7.72 -4.26 -2.70
N CYS A 122 -8.42 -4.60 -1.62
CA CYS A 122 -7.81 -5.09 -0.40
C CYS A 122 -8.17 -6.57 -0.21
N ILE A 123 -7.15 -7.40 -0.06
CA ILE A 123 -7.27 -8.84 0.17
C ILE A 123 -6.67 -9.15 1.54
N ALA A 124 -7.52 -9.58 2.47
CA ALA A 124 -7.09 -10.02 3.79
C ALA A 124 -7.45 -11.49 4.00
N THR A 125 -6.52 -12.25 4.57
CA THR A 125 -6.75 -13.66 4.95
C THR A 125 -6.48 -13.88 6.42
N ALA A 126 -7.33 -14.67 7.08
CA ALA A 126 -7.22 -15.01 8.49
C ALA A 126 -7.55 -16.48 8.73
N ALA A 127 -7.03 -17.04 9.82
CA ALA A 127 -7.40 -18.38 10.27
C ALA A 127 -8.80 -18.43 10.91
N GLY A 128 -9.30 -17.28 11.41
CA GLY A 128 -10.61 -17.19 12.08
C GLY A 128 -11.27 -15.83 11.87
N ALA A 129 -10.75 -14.76 12.46
CA ALA A 129 -11.41 -13.45 12.48
C ALA A 129 -10.43 -12.32 12.17
N GLY A 130 -10.94 -11.06 12.11
CA GLY A 130 -10.13 -9.83 11.94
C GLY A 130 -10.01 -9.33 10.50
N MET A 131 -10.52 -10.02 9.49
CA MET A 131 -10.43 -9.58 8.09
C MET A 131 -11.09 -8.23 7.87
N ARG A 132 -12.24 -7.96 8.49
CA ARG A 132 -12.94 -6.68 8.37
C ARG A 132 -12.09 -5.51 8.89
N SER A 133 -11.41 -5.71 10.04
CA SER A 133 -10.54 -4.69 10.62
C SER A 133 -9.32 -4.45 9.74
N ALA A 134 -8.65 -5.50 9.27
CA ALA A 134 -7.50 -5.37 8.38
C ALA A 134 -7.84 -4.68 7.06
N ILE A 135 -9.00 -4.98 6.46
CA ILE A 135 -9.48 -4.29 5.25
C ILE A 135 -9.81 -2.83 5.57
N ARG A 136 -10.41 -2.56 6.73
CA ARG A 136 -10.72 -1.18 7.16
C ARG A 136 -9.46 -0.36 7.34
N ASP A 137 -8.42 -0.91 7.99
CA ASP A 137 -7.13 -0.23 8.19
C ASP A 137 -6.56 0.28 6.85
N ILE A 138 -6.59 -0.56 5.82
CA ILE A 138 -6.11 -0.20 4.48
C ILE A 138 -7.07 0.79 3.81
N ARG A 139 -8.37 0.52 3.83
CA ARG A 139 -9.38 1.34 3.17
C ARG A 139 -9.43 2.76 3.72
N ASP A 140 -9.46 2.90 5.05
CA ASP A 140 -9.58 4.18 5.71
C ASP A 140 -8.27 4.99 5.63
N SER A 141 -7.15 4.29 5.41
CA SER A 141 -5.83 4.88 5.16
C SER A 141 -5.48 4.98 3.67
N GLN A 142 -6.45 4.83 2.74
CA GLN A 142 -6.16 4.85 1.32
C GLN A 142 -5.42 6.13 0.93
N ILE A 143 -4.23 5.89 0.41
CA ILE A 143 -3.18 6.87 0.18
C ILE A 143 -3.69 8.02 -0.68
N GLY A 144 -4.05 9.14 -0.05
CA GLY A 144 -4.40 10.36 -0.74
C GLY A 144 -5.83 10.47 -1.25
N ARG A 145 -6.75 9.60 -0.84
CA ARG A 145 -8.16 9.80 -1.14
C ARG A 145 -8.67 10.97 -0.29
N ALA A 146 -9.08 12.04 -0.96
CA ALA A 146 -9.78 13.12 -0.28
C ALA A 146 -11.03 12.54 0.40
N HIS A 147 -11.18 12.77 1.70
CA HIS A 147 -12.46 12.58 2.34
C HIS A 147 -13.45 13.59 1.73
N VAL A 148 -14.39 13.05 1.00
CA VAL A 148 -15.63 13.76 0.71
C VAL A 148 -16.60 13.39 1.80
#